data_b518ca20b87e5ee733a14c8b771395fa
#
_entry.id   b518ca20b87e5ee733a14c8b771395fa
#
_cell.length_a   1.000
_cell.length_b   1.000
_cell.length_c   1.000
_cell.angle_alpha   90.00
_cell.angle_beta   90.00
_cell.angle_gamma   90.00
#
_symmetry.space_group_name_H-M   'P 1'
#
loop_
_entity.id
_entity.type
_entity.pdbx_description
1 polymer ?
#
loop_
_entity_poly.entity_id
_entity_poly.type
_entity_poly.pdbx_seq_one_letter_code
_entity_poly.pdbx_strand_id
1 'polypeptide(L)'
;MKKLLPIVFTCLSLAFSSPSILASERAEQGWQWIEQGAMIVDVRTPQEFADGHLDNAVNFPLSELDKHFANVDKDTQIVLYCRSGNRSGQAYQYLQSQGFTNLHNAGGLVEMQQAKTSFD
;
A
#
# COMPACT_ATOMS: atom_id res chain seq x y z
N MET A 1 -53.55 -7.93 16.08
CA MET A 1 -52.94 -7.79 15.86
C MET A 1 -52.11 -7.52 15.32
N LYS A 2 -51.73 -7.44 15.21
CA LYS A 2 -50.91 -7.19 14.81
C LYS A 2 -49.98 -6.93 14.25
N LYS A 3 -49.54 -6.88 14.11
CA LYS A 3 -48.65 -6.70 13.68
C LYS A 3 -47.71 -6.51 13.06
N LEU A 4 -47.30 -6.48 12.90
CA LEU A 4 -46.37 -6.39 12.40
C LEU A 4 -45.51 -6.13 11.78
N LEU A 5 -45.15 -6.08 11.60
CA LEU A 5 -44.22 -5.91 11.04
C LEU A 5 -43.33 -5.61 10.49
N PRO A 6 -43.19 -5.53 10.45
CA PRO A 6 -42.28 -5.25 9.95
C PRO A 6 -41.48 -5.10 9.33
N ILE A 7 -40.96 -5.08 9.18
CA ILE A 7 -40.10 -4.99 8.67
C ILE A 7 -39.25 -4.74 8.03
N VAL A 8 -39.03 -4.69 7.91
CA VAL A 8 -38.20 -4.53 7.36
C VAL A 8 -37.34 -4.28 6.82
N PHE A 9 -36.99 -4.24 6.77
CA PHE A 9 -36.04 -4.08 6.24
C PHE A 9 -35.21 -3.71 5.67
N THR A 10 -35.14 -3.68 5.60
CA THR A 10 -34.34 -3.43 5.15
C THR A 10 -33.47 -3.28 4.55
N CYS A 11 -33.20 -3.33 4.43
CA CYS A 11 -32.23 -3.31 3.89
C CYS A 11 -31.45 -3.06 3.26
N LEU A 12 -31.24 -2.94 3.14
CA LEU A 12 -30.43 -2.80 2.55
C LEU A 12 -29.58 -2.45 2.02
N SER A 13 -29.40 -2.32 1.98
CA SER A 13 -28.58 -2.05 1.53
C SER A 13 -27.77 -1.84 1.09
N LEU A 14 -27.38 -1.78 1.08
CA LEU A 14 -26.47 -1.76 0.70
C LEU A 14 -25.65 -1.54 0.08
N ALA A 15 -25.50 -1.54 -0.06
CA ALA A 15 -24.76 -1.37 -0.54
C ALA A 15 -24.03 -1.19 -1.15
N PHE A 16 -23.67 -1.03 -1.28
CA PHE A 16 -22.86 -0.96 -1.89
C PHE A 16 -22.06 -0.55 -2.26
N SER A 17 -21.67 -0.46 -2.20
CA SER A 17 -20.94 -0.24 -2.49
C SER A 17 -20.26 0.04 -3.32
N SER A 18 -19.74 0.49 -3.56
CA SER A 18 -19.20 0.94 -4.46
C SER A 18 -17.97 0.87 -4.46
N PRO A 19 -17.51 0.50 -4.66
CA PRO A 19 -16.41 0.15 -4.77
C PRO A 19 -15.34 0.78 -5.18
N SER A 20 -15.23 0.87 -5.79
CA SER A 20 -14.35 1.40 -6.44
C SER A 20 -13.58 2.17 -5.78
N ILE A 21 -13.92 2.47 -5.39
CA ILE A 21 -13.45 3.32 -4.93
C ILE A 21 -12.60 3.12 -4.21
N LEU A 22 -12.61 2.49 -4.20
CA LEU A 22 -12.02 2.36 -3.47
C LEU A 22 -10.78 2.28 -3.49
N ALA A 23 -10.33 2.89 -3.07
CA ALA A 23 -9.01 2.84 -2.85
C ALA A 23 -8.72 1.48 -2.54
N SER A 24 -7.68 1.04 -2.93
CA SER A 24 -7.36 -0.33 -2.69
C SER A 24 -7.08 -0.54 -1.23
N GLU A 25 -7.42 -1.72 -0.77
CA GLU A 25 -7.11 -2.11 0.60
C GLU A 25 -5.62 -2.10 0.85
N ARG A 26 -4.83 -2.50 -0.14
CA ARG A 26 -3.38 -2.54 0.04
C ARG A 26 -2.79 -1.15 0.21
N ALA A 27 -3.36 -0.16 -0.44
CA ALA A 27 -2.88 1.21 -0.29
C ALA A 27 -3.28 1.76 1.08
N GLU A 28 -4.48 1.46 1.54
CA GLU A 28 -4.92 1.88 2.87
C GLU A 28 -4.06 1.24 3.94
N GLN A 29 -3.77 -0.05 3.81
CA GLN A 29 -2.87 -0.74 4.72
C GLN A 29 -1.49 -0.09 4.70
N GLY A 30 -1.02 0.31 3.52
CA GLY A 30 0.25 1.01 3.40
C GLY A 30 0.28 2.28 4.24
N TRP A 31 -0.78 3.07 4.19
CA TRP A 31 -0.84 4.30 4.99
C TRP A 31 -0.89 3.99 6.48
N GLN A 32 -1.58 2.92 6.88
CA GLN A 32 -1.59 2.52 8.28
C GLN A 32 -0.19 2.19 8.77
N TRP A 33 0.56 1.47 7.97
CA TRP A 33 1.94 1.12 8.32
C TRP A 33 2.83 2.36 8.39
N ILE A 34 2.63 3.28 7.45
CA ILE A 34 3.41 4.53 7.44
C ILE A 34 3.14 5.32 8.71
N GLU A 35 1.91 5.35 9.18
CA GLU A 35 1.58 6.02 10.44
C GLU A 35 2.26 5.35 11.63
N GLN A 36 2.55 4.07 11.52
CA GLN A 36 3.26 3.33 12.56
C GLN A 36 4.77 3.52 12.49
N GLY A 37 5.25 4.26 11.50
CA GLY A 37 6.67 4.54 11.37
C GLY A 37 7.39 3.68 10.34
N ALA A 38 6.66 2.98 9.47
CA ALA A 38 7.29 2.13 8.48
C ALA A 38 8.17 2.93 7.52
N MET A 39 9.24 2.29 7.07
CA MET A 39 10.09 2.83 6.03
C MET A 39 9.34 2.78 4.70
N ILE A 40 9.37 3.87 3.93
CA ILE A 40 8.65 3.95 2.66
C ILE A 40 9.67 3.83 1.53
N VAL A 41 9.52 2.81 0.71
CA VAL A 41 10.48 2.53 -0.35
C VAL A 41 9.80 2.53 -1.71
N ASP A 42 10.27 3.43 -2.57
CA ASP A 42 9.85 3.54 -3.96
C ASP A 42 10.85 2.75 -4.79
N VAL A 43 10.39 1.68 -5.44
CA VAL A 43 11.28 0.81 -6.20
C VAL A 43 11.31 1.14 -7.68
N ARG A 44 10.78 2.33 -8.04
CA ARG A 44 10.81 2.78 -9.43
C ARG A 44 12.21 3.31 -9.78
N THR A 45 12.37 3.72 -11.03
CA THR A 45 13.63 4.30 -11.46
C THR A 45 13.87 5.65 -10.80
N PRO A 46 15.13 6.11 -10.75
CA PRO A 46 15.42 7.44 -10.20
C PRO A 46 14.69 8.55 -10.92
N GLN A 47 14.48 8.43 -12.22
CA GLN A 47 13.78 9.45 -12.97
C GLN A 47 12.29 9.51 -12.59
N GLU A 48 11.66 8.35 -12.47
CA GLU A 48 10.27 8.33 -12.02
C GLU A 48 10.15 8.95 -10.64
N PHE A 49 11.08 8.62 -9.76
CA PHE A 49 11.08 9.16 -8.40
C PHE A 49 11.22 10.69 -8.42
N ALA A 50 12.11 11.20 -9.27
CA ALA A 50 12.34 12.64 -9.38
C ALA A 50 11.08 13.38 -9.88
N ASP A 51 10.28 12.71 -10.71
CA ASP A 51 9.06 13.30 -11.26
C ASP A 51 7.91 13.37 -10.26
N GLY A 52 8.06 12.74 -9.12
CA GLY A 52 7.05 12.76 -8.05
C GLY A 52 7.09 11.46 -7.27
N HIS A 53 6.98 11.56 -5.96
CA HIS A 53 7.02 10.40 -5.08
C HIS A 53 6.29 10.74 -3.78
N LEU A 54 6.04 9.73 -2.96
CA LEU A 54 5.42 9.97 -1.67
C LEU A 54 6.38 10.69 -0.74
N ASP A 55 5.84 11.56 0.09
CA ASP A 55 6.63 12.26 1.10
C ASP A 55 7.39 11.24 1.95
N ASN A 56 8.64 11.53 2.22
CA ASN A 56 9.52 10.71 3.06
C ASN A 56 9.91 9.36 2.45
N ALA A 57 9.53 9.08 1.20
CA ALA A 57 9.95 7.86 0.54
C ALA A 57 11.43 7.95 0.15
N VAL A 58 12.10 6.81 0.21
CA VAL A 58 13.44 6.69 -0.34
C VAL A 58 13.34 5.93 -1.65
N ASN A 59 14.25 6.20 -2.57
CA ASN A 59 14.27 5.53 -3.86
C ASN A 59 15.29 4.41 -3.85
N PHE A 60 14.81 3.17 -3.81
CA PHE A 60 15.66 1.98 -3.91
C PHE A 60 15.19 1.23 -5.15
N PRO A 61 15.73 1.56 -6.32
CA PRO A 61 15.26 0.97 -7.58
C PRO A 61 15.32 -0.56 -7.56
N LEU A 62 14.36 -1.18 -8.20
CA LEU A 62 14.26 -2.64 -8.24
C LEU A 62 15.56 -3.29 -8.67
N SER A 63 16.29 -2.68 -9.60
CA SER A 63 17.52 -3.25 -10.12
C SER A 63 18.69 -3.18 -9.14
N GLU A 64 18.53 -2.47 -8.01
CA GLU A 64 19.62 -2.22 -7.07
C GLU A 64 19.26 -2.55 -5.63
N LEU A 65 18.31 -3.47 -5.43
CA LEU A 65 17.83 -3.77 -4.07
C LEU A 65 18.94 -4.25 -3.14
N ASP A 66 19.84 -5.11 -3.66
CA ASP A 66 20.93 -5.65 -2.83
C ASP A 66 21.76 -4.54 -2.22
N LYS A 67 22.07 -3.55 -3.04
CA LYS A 67 22.91 -2.45 -2.64
C LYS A 67 22.24 -1.61 -1.55
N HIS A 68 20.97 -1.32 -1.74
CA HIS A 68 20.27 -0.39 -0.84
C HIS A 68 19.79 -1.05 0.44
N PHE A 69 19.50 -2.35 0.40
CA PHE A 69 19.00 -3.05 1.57
C PHE A 69 20.10 -3.75 2.36
N ALA A 70 21.35 -3.63 1.94
CA ALA A 70 22.46 -4.36 2.58
C ALA A 70 22.54 -4.12 4.09
N ASN A 71 22.25 -2.91 4.52
CA ASN A 71 22.36 -2.54 5.94
C ASN A 71 21.02 -2.29 6.61
N VAL A 72 19.93 -2.70 5.99
CA VAL A 72 18.60 -2.55 6.58
C VAL A 72 18.28 -3.80 7.38
N ASP A 73 17.85 -3.63 8.62
CA ASP A 73 17.52 -4.75 9.49
C ASP A 73 16.38 -5.56 8.87
N LYS A 74 16.46 -6.88 9.00
CA LYS A 74 15.51 -7.79 8.38
C LYS A 74 14.10 -7.68 8.95
N ASP A 75 13.95 -7.14 10.14
CA ASP A 75 12.64 -6.98 10.77
C ASP A 75 12.09 -5.56 10.65
N THR A 76 12.75 -4.69 9.89
CA THR A 76 12.27 -3.34 9.65
C THR A 76 10.91 -3.41 8.96
N GLN A 77 9.98 -2.61 9.45
CA GLN A 77 8.66 -2.51 8.82
C GLN A 77 8.79 -1.67 7.55
N ILE A 78 8.47 -2.24 6.41
CA ILE A 78 8.73 -1.62 5.10
C ILE A 78 7.48 -1.63 4.25
N VAL A 79 7.12 -0.45 3.73
CA VAL A 79 6.07 -0.29 2.74
C VAL A 79 6.74 -0.08 1.39
N LEU A 80 6.46 -0.96 0.44
CA LEU A 80 7.01 -0.90 -0.91
C LEU A 80 5.94 -0.42 -1.87
N TYR A 81 6.30 0.45 -2.80
CA TYR A 81 5.37 0.81 -3.86
C TYR A 81 6.14 1.08 -5.15
N CYS A 82 5.41 1.08 -6.26
CA CYS A 82 5.98 1.44 -7.54
C CYS A 82 4.95 2.23 -8.34
N ARG A 83 4.81 1.98 -9.63
CA ARG A 83 3.81 2.67 -10.43
C ARG A 83 2.45 1.97 -10.36
N SER A 84 2.47 0.63 -10.37
CA SER A 84 1.23 -0.16 -10.43
C SER A 84 1.19 -1.31 -9.44
N GLY A 85 2.26 -1.54 -8.68
CA GLY A 85 2.33 -2.67 -7.76
C GLY A 85 3.09 -3.87 -8.31
N ASN A 86 3.43 -3.88 -9.60
CA ASN A 86 4.11 -5.02 -10.20
C ASN A 86 5.57 -5.11 -9.77
N ARG A 87 6.34 -4.04 -9.97
CA ARG A 87 7.75 -4.01 -9.55
C ARG A 87 7.86 -4.13 -8.03
N SER A 88 6.96 -3.48 -7.29
CA SER A 88 6.99 -3.59 -5.84
C SER A 88 6.61 -4.99 -5.38
N GLY A 89 5.78 -5.71 -6.14
CA GLY A 89 5.52 -7.12 -5.88
C GLY A 89 6.74 -7.97 -6.07
N GLN A 90 7.53 -7.70 -7.11
CA GLN A 90 8.79 -8.40 -7.33
C GLN A 90 9.80 -8.09 -6.22
N ALA A 91 9.86 -6.84 -5.80
CA ALA A 91 10.73 -6.45 -4.68
C ALA A 91 10.31 -7.18 -3.40
N TYR A 92 9.01 -7.25 -3.15
CA TYR A 92 8.47 -7.96 -2.00
C TYR A 92 8.95 -9.41 -1.97
N GLN A 93 8.78 -10.11 -3.09
CA GLN A 93 9.18 -11.52 -3.17
C GLN A 93 10.67 -11.70 -2.99
N TYR A 94 11.46 -10.83 -3.62
CA TYR A 94 12.90 -10.91 -3.49
C TYR A 94 13.34 -10.67 -2.04
N LEU A 95 12.84 -9.62 -1.42
CA LEU A 95 13.24 -9.29 -0.05
C LEU A 95 12.77 -10.37 0.93
N GLN A 96 11.59 -10.95 0.69
CA GLN A 96 11.12 -12.04 1.50
C GLN A 96 12.10 -13.21 1.43
N SER A 97 12.58 -13.52 0.23
CA SER A 97 13.57 -14.60 0.04
C SER A 97 14.90 -14.28 0.72
N GLN A 98 15.17 -13.01 0.96
CA GLN A 98 16.40 -12.57 1.63
C GLN A 98 16.24 -12.48 3.14
N GLY A 99 15.09 -12.87 3.66
CA GLY A 99 14.89 -12.92 5.11
C GLY A 99 14.18 -11.73 5.72
N PHE A 100 13.72 -10.78 4.90
CA PHE A 100 12.94 -9.66 5.41
C PHE A 100 11.56 -10.17 5.79
N THR A 101 11.09 -9.82 7.00
CA THR A 101 9.90 -10.44 7.58
C THR A 101 8.72 -9.50 7.72
N ASN A 102 8.89 -8.21 7.42
CA ASN A 102 7.88 -7.22 7.77
C ASN A 102 7.63 -6.29 6.58
N LEU A 103 7.16 -6.87 5.49
CA LEU A 103 7.02 -6.20 4.21
C LEU A 103 5.56 -6.04 3.80
N HIS A 104 5.25 -4.95 3.12
CA HIS A 104 3.93 -4.75 2.54
C HIS A 104 4.06 -4.09 1.18
N ASN A 105 3.39 -4.66 0.17
CA ASN A 105 3.30 -4.07 -1.17
C ASN A 105 2.04 -3.20 -1.22
N ALA A 106 2.22 -1.89 -1.21
CA ALA A 106 1.10 -0.96 -1.16
C ALA A 106 0.53 -0.61 -2.54
N GLY A 107 1.16 -1.07 -3.60
CA GLY A 107 0.63 -0.84 -4.94
C GLY A 107 1.36 0.26 -5.68
N GLY A 108 0.61 1.20 -6.24
CA GLY A 108 1.17 2.24 -7.07
C GLY A 108 1.12 3.61 -6.43
N LEU A 109 1.90 4.53 -6.97
CA LEU A 109 1.95 5.90 -6.46
C LEU A 109 0.58 6.57 -6.48
N VAL A 110 -0.11 6.51 -7.62
CA VAL A 110 -1.43 7.15 -7.73
C VAL A 110 -2.43 6.46 -6.82
N GLU A 111 -2.35 5.15 -6.75
CA GLU A 111 -3.19 4.35 -5.87
C GLU A 111 -3.02 4.79 -4.41
N MET A 112 -1.78 4.99 -3.98
CA MET A 112 -1.47 5.48 -2.64
C MET A 112 -1.97 6.91 -2.44
N GLN A 113 -1.78 7.75 -3.42
CA GLN A 113 -2.23 9.14 -3.33
C GLN A 113 -3.76 9.23 -3.20
N GLN A 114 -4.48 8.40 -3.93
CA GLN A 114 -5.93 8.36 -3.85
C GLN A 114 -6.39 7.85 -2.48
N ALA A 115 -5.71 6.86 -1.94
CA ALA A 115 -6.07 6.33 -0.62
C ALA A 115 -5.79 7.34 0.48
N LYS A 116 -4.83 8.22 0.29
CA LYS A 116 -4.48 9.20 1.30
C LYS A 116 -5.64 10.14 1.62
N THR A 117 -6.44 10.48 0.62
CA THR A 117 -7.56 11.38 0.86
C THR A 117 -8.59 10.80 1.83
N SER A 118 -8.71 9.47 1.88
CA SER A 118 -9.61 8.84 2.85
C SER A 118 -9.03 8.83 4.24
N PHE A 119 -7.73 9.00 4.37
CA PHE A 119 -7.05 9.00 5.66
C PHE A 119 -7.04 10.37 6.29
N ASP A 120 -7.03 11.38 5.47
CA ASP A 120 -7.01 12.76 5.93
C ASP A 120 -8.42 13.24 6.21
#